data_ba65b91dedd65f11896e97d96bd1c945
#
_entry.id   ba65b91dedd65f11896e97d96bd1c945
#
_cell.length_a   1.000
_cell.length_b   1.000
_cell.length_c   1.000
_cell.angle_alpha   90.00
_cell.angle_beta   90.00
_cell.angle_gamma   90.00
#
_symmetry.space_group_name_H-M   'P 1'
#
loop_
_entity.id
_entity.type
_entity.pdbx_description
1 polymer ?
#
loop_
_entity_poly.entity_id
_entity_poly.type
_entity_poly.pdbx_seq_one_letter_code
_entity_poly.pdbx_strand_id
1 'polypeptide(L)'
;MKFIGIIPARYASTRFPAKPLALLGGKPVIQRVYEQVAGVLDEVWVATDDERIEAVVKAFGGQVVMTSVHHKSGTDRCYEAYCKVNSSCDVIVNIQGDEPFIHRSQLEAIKACFDDDATQIATLVKPFVPGDGFEALENVNSPKVVVNRQMQALYFSRSIIPYQRNRDKKEWLAGHTYYKPVSYTHLRAHETLANL
;
A
#
# COMPACT_ATOMS: atom_id res chain seq x y z
N MET A 1 -14.99 8.45 11.53
CA MET A 1 -13.80 8.79 10.72
C MET A 1 -14.04 8.36 9.29
N LYS A 2 -13.72 9.19 8.29
CA LYS A 2 -13.92 8.90 6.86
C LYS A 2 -12.59 8.60 6.18
N PHE A 3 -12.58 7.64 5.28
CA PHE A 3 -11.40 7.12 4.59
C PHE A 3 -11.50 7.30 3.09
N ILE A 4 -10.49 7.93 2.48
CA ILE A 4 -10.35 8.02 1.03
C ILE A 4 -9.26 7.06 0.54
N GLY A 5 -9.61 6.16 -0.40
CA GLY A 5 -8.67 5.32 -1.12
C GLY A 5 -8.13 6.04 -2.35
N ILE A 6 -6.83 6.15 -2.48
CA ILE A 6 -6.19 6.69 -3.70
C ILE A 6 -5.33 5.60 -4.31
N ILE A 7 -5.59 5.29 -5.58
CA ILE A 7 -4.93 4.24 -6.35
C ILE A 7 -4.01 4.91 -7.37
N PRO A 8 -2.69 5.08 -7.08
CA PRO A 8 -1.77 5.61 -8.06
C PRO A 8 -1.57 4.62 -9.21
N ALA A 9 -1.77 5.08 -10.43
CA ALA A 9 -1.65 4.27 -11.64
C ALA A 9 -0.81 4.99 -12.69
N ARG A 10 0.25 4.31 -13.19
CA ARG A 10 1.12 4.80 -14.27
C ARG A 10 1.04 3.86 -15.46
N TYR A 11 1.02 4.43 -16.65
CA TYR A 11 1.17 3.64 -17.88
C TYR A 11 2.62 3.20 -18.09
N ALA A 12 3.56 4.12 -17.90
CA ALA A 12 4.98 3.87 -18.04
C ALA A 12 5.53 3.11 -16.84
N SER A 13 5.74 1.80 -16.98
CA SER A 13 6.43 0.94 -16.04
C SER A 13 7.56 0.22 -16.76
N THR A 14 8.77 0.26 -16.19
CA THR A 14 9.94 -0.39 -16.78
C THR A 14 9.83 -1.91 -16.83
N ARG A 15 9.18 -2.54 -15.86
CA ARG A 15 9.01 -3.99 -15.76
C ARG A 15 7.83 -4.53 -16.55
N PHE A 16 6.71 -3.83 -16.54
CA PHE A 16 5.49 -4.22 -17.26
C PHE A 16 4.70 -2.97 -17.65
N PRO A 17 4.93 -2.41 -18.86
CA PRO A 17 4.17 -1.27 -19.38
C PRO A 17 2.68 -1.56 -19.44
N ALA A 18 1.86 -0.53 -19.22
CA ALA A 18 0.40 -0.63 -19.23
C ALA A 18 -0.22 -1.64 -18.25
N LYS A 19 0.51 -2.07 -17.19
CA LYS A 19 0.01 -3.03 -16.21
C LYS A 19 -1.40 -2.72 -15.69
N PRO A 20 -1.77 -1.46 -15.37
CA PRO A 20 -3.12 -1.12 -14.92
C PRO A 20 -4.23 -1.49 -15.92
N LEU A 21 -3.91 -1.49 -17.22
CA LEU A 21 -4.84 -1.80 -18.30
C LEU A 21 -4.82 -3.27 -18.73
N ALA A 22 -3.86 -4.06 -18.25
CA ALA A 22 -3.80 -5.49 -18.53
C ALA A 22 -5.08 -6.19 -18.04
N LEU A 23 -5.59 -7.13 -18.83
CA LEU A 23 -6.81 -7.85 -18.49
C LEU A 23 -6.54 -9.01 -17.51
N LEU A 24 -7.30 -9.05 -16.44
CA LEU A 24 -7.33 -10.14 -15.47
C LEU A 24 -8.77 -10.67 -15.37
N GLY A 25 -9.03 -11.85 -15.94
CA GLY A 25 -10.38 -12.40 -16.00
C GLY A 25 -11.39 -11.46 -16.68
N GLY A 26 -11.00 -10.90 -17.84
CA GLY A 26 -11.86 -10.05 -18.68
C GLY A 26 -12.03 -8.59 -18.20
N LYS A 27 -11.46 -8.20 -17.06
CA LYS A 27 -11.49 -6.82 -16.56
C LYS A 27 -10.06 -6.26 -16.43
N PRO A 28 -9.83 -4.96 -16.68
CA PRO A 28 -8.55 -4.32 -16.38
C PRO A 28 -8.12 -4.49 -14.93
N VAL A 29 -6.82 -4.65 -14.67
CA VAL A 29 -6.28 -4.76 -13.30
C VAL A 29 -6.73 -3.59 -12.45
N ILE A 30 -6.68 -2.36 -12.98
CA ILE A 30 -7.11 -1.16 -12.24
C ILE A 30 -8.59 -1.22 -11.82
N GLN A 31 -9.46 -1.79 -12.66
CA GLN A 31 -10.88 -1.99 -12.33
C GLN A 31 -11.03 -3.00 -11.21
N ARG A 32 -10.28 -4.11 -11.24
CA ARG A 32 -10.29 -5.12 -10.17
C ARG A 32 -9.89 -4.52 -8.83
N VAL A 33 -8.81 -3.74 -8.81
CA VAL A 33 -8.36 -3.03 -7.60
C VAL A 33 -9.44 -2.07 -7.10
N TYR A 34 -9.98 -1.24 -8.01
CA TYR A 34 -11.01 -0.25 -7.67
C TYR A 34 -12.26 -0.90 -7.05
N GLU A 35 -12.80 -1.94 -7.69
CA GLU A 35 -14.00 -2.65 -7.23
C GLU A 35 -13.79 -3.31 -5.85
N GLN A 36 -12.57 -3.82 -5.56
CA GLN A 36 -12.26 -4.43 -4.26
C GLN A 36 -12.29 -3.42 -3.11
N VAL A 37 -11.84 -2.19 -3.35
CA VAL A 37 -11.72 -1.19 -2.28
C VAL A 37 -12.94 -0.29 -2.15
N ALA A 38 -13.69 -0.07 -3.24
CA ALA A 38 -14.87 0.80 -3.27
C ALA A 38 -16.01 0.33 -2.34
N GLY A 39 -16.05 -0.97 -2.02
CA GLY A 39 -17.04 -1.53 -1.07
C GLY A 39 -16.65 -1.38 0.42
N VAL A 40 -15.49 -0.78 0.73
CA VAL A 40 -14.94 -0.71 2.10
C VAL A 40 -14.60 0.72 2.53
N LEU A 41 -14.14 1.54 1.59
CA LEU A 41 -13.74 2.93 1.84
C LEU A 41 -14.87 3.89 1.45
N ASP A 42 -14.90 5.06 2.09
CA ASP A 42 -15.96 6.06 1.90
C ASP A 42 -15.87 6.74 0.53
N GLU A 43 -14.63 6.96 0.04
CA GLU A 43 -14.32 7.49 -1.29
C GLU A 43 -13.18 6.69 -1.91
N VAL A 44 -13.19 6.53 -3.24
CA VAL A 44 -12.08 5.89 -3.98
C VAL A 44 -11.79 6.65 -5.26
N TRP A 45 -10.51 6.97 -5.48
CA TRP A 45 -10.03 7.69 -6.66
C TRP A 45 -8.83 7.00 -7.28
N VAL A 46 -8.80 6.94 -8.60
CA VAL A 46 -7.58 6.59 -9.35
C VAL A 46 -6.82 7.87 -9.65
N ALA A 47 -5.53 7.91 -9.31
CA ALA A 47 -4.64 9.01 -9.61
C ALA A 47 -3.69 8.63 -10.74
N THR A 48 -3.78 9.27 -11.89
CA THR A 48 -3.00 8.91 -13.08
C THR A 48 -2.49 10.14 -13.84
N ASP A 49 -1.46 9.95 -14.64
CA ASP A 49 -0.90 10.92 -15.59
C ASP A 49 -1.16 10.53 -17.05
N ASP A 50 -2.02 9.52 -17.29
CA ASP A 50 -2.21 8.93 -18.61
C ASP A 50 -3.71 8.90 -18.98
N GLU A 51 -4.05 9.54 -20.10
CA GLU A 51 -5.43 9.66 -20.60
C GLU A 51 -6.06 8.30 -20.94
N ARG A 52 -5.26 7.29 -21.30
CA ARG A 52 -5.76 5.93 -21.57
C ARG A 52 -6.27 5.26 -20.30
N ILE A 53 -5.57 5.46 -19.18
CA ILE A 53 -6.03 4.98 -17.86
C ILE A 53 -7.26 5.75 -17.43
N GLU A 54 -7.26 7.07 -17.61
CA GLU A 54 -8.41 7.92 -17.31
C GLU A 54 -9.67 7.45 -18.06
N ALA A 55 -9.56 7.21 -19.37
CA ALA A 55 -10.66 6.76 -20.21
C ALA A 55 -11.23 5.41 -19.74
N VAL A 56 -10.35 4.45 -19.38
CA VAL A 56 -10.77 3.14 -18.87
C VAL A 56 -11.46 3.26 -17.51
N VAL A 57 -10.95 4.11 -16.61
CA VAL A 57 -11.57 4.31 -15.29
C VAL A 57 -12.96 4.92 -15.43
N LYS A 58 -13.11 5.93 -16.29
CA LYS A 58 -14.41 6.54 -16.58
C LYS A 58 -15.39 5.54 -17.23
N ALA A 59 -14.90 4.66 -18.09
CA ALA A 59 -15.73 3.67 -18.77
C ALA A 59 -16.40 2.66 -17.84
N PHE A 60 -15.76 2.30 -16.72
CA PHE A 60 -16.40 1.43 -15.70
C PHE A 60 -17.08 2.22 -14.57
N GLY A 61 -17.19 3.55 -14.68
CA GLY A 61 -17.86 4.41 -13.69
C GLY A 61 -17.02 4.74 -12.46
N GLY A 62 -15.70 4.51 -12.51
CA GLY A 62 -14.77 4.86 -11.42
C GLY A 62 -14.46 6.36 -11.40
N GLN A 63 -14.06 6.84 -10.22
CA GLN A 63 -13.58 8.22 -10.07
C GLN A 63 -12.08 8.28 -10.40
N VAL A 64 -11.67 9.31 -11.13
CA VAL A 64 -10.29 9.49 -11.57
C VAL A 64 -9.90 10.96 -11.51
N VAL A 65 -8.64 11.21 -11.15
CA VAL A 65 -8.04 12.55 -11.14
C VAL A 65 -6.70 12.53 -11.87
N MET A 66 -6.52 13.49 -12.77
CA MET A 66 -5.25 13.67 -13.47
C MET A 66 -4.23 14.35 -12.59
N THR A 67 -3.02 13.79 -12.55
CA THR A 67 -1.89 14.23 -11.74
C THR A 67 -0.65 14.46 -12.59
N SER A 68 0.35 15.15 -12.05
CA SER A 68 1.58 15.46 -12.74
C SER A 68 2.34 14.20 -13.20
N VAL A 69 2.94 14.28 -14.38
CA VAL A 69 3.87 13.27 -14.92
C VAL A 69 5.21 13.24 -14.17
N HIS A 70 5.52 14.31 -13.41
CA HIS A 70 6.83 14.49 -12.76
C HIS A 70 6.97 13.76 -11.42
N HIS A 71 5.89 13.15 -10.91
CA HIS A 71 5.97 12.40 -9.65
C HIS A 71 6.93 11.22 -9.73
N LYS A 72 7.85 11.15 -8.78
CA LYS A 72 8.84 10.08 -8.65
C LYS A 72 8.30 8.88 -7.86
N SER A 73 7.35 9.12 -6.96
CA SER A 73 6.73 8.07 -6.12
C SER A 73 5.21 8.01 -6.27
N GLY A 74 4.62 6.85 -5.91
CA GLY A 74 3.17 6.71 -5.82
C GLY A 74 2.58 7.57 -4.69
N THR A 75 3.35 7.79 -3.64
CA THR A 75 2.94 8.60 -2.47
C THR A 75 2.77 10.07 -2.85
N ASP A 76 3.72 10.67 -3.60
CA ASP A 76 3.60 12.06 -4.08
C ASP A 76 2.37 12.24 -4.96
N ARG A 77 2.09 11.23 -5.81
CA ARG A 77 0.89 11.23 -6.67
C ARG A 77 -0.39 11.16 -5.85
N CYS A 78 -0.42 10.35 -4.80
CA CYS A 78 -1.58 10.27 -3.90
C CYS A 78 -1.83 11.59 -3.20
N TYR A 79 -0.79 12.29 -2.78
CA TYR A 79 -0.91 13.59 -2.13
C TYR A 79 -1.48 14.66 -3.07
N GLU A 80 -0.92 14.79 -4.29
CA GLU A 80 -1.49 15.71 -5.30
C GLU A 80 -2.95 15.38 -5.60
N ALA A 81 -3.27 14.09 -5.76
CA ALA A 81 -4.64 13.65 -6.00
C ALA A 81 -5.57 14.07 -4.87
N TYR A 82 -5.17 13.83 -3.62
CA TYR A 82 -5.95 14.23 -2.44
C TYR A 82 -6.22 15.74 -2.43
N CYS A 83 -5.20 16.56 -2.67
CA CYS A 83 -5.36 18.02 -2.74
C CYS A 83 -6.31 18.45 -3.85
N LYS A 84 -6.26 17.79 -5.02
CA LYS A 84 -7.11 18.13 -6.18
C LYS A 84 -8.57 17.73 -5.99
N VAL A 85 -8.84 16.58 -5.37
CA VAL A 85 -10.23 16.13 -5.17
C VAL A 85 -10.92 16.87 -4.04
N ASN A 86 -10.17 17.62 -3.23
CA ASN A 86 -10.70 18.43 -2.12
C ASN A 86 -11.64 17.64 -1.20
N SER A 87 -11.22 16.42 -0.85
CA SER A 87 -12.00 15.52 0.00
C SER A 87 -12.00 16.00 1.46
N SER A 88 -13.11 15.76 2.14
CA SER A 88 -13.25 15.96 3.59
C SER A 88 -12.92 14.72 4.42
N CYS A 89 -12.23 13.73 3.84
CA CYS A 89 -11.84 12.50 4.53
C CYS A 89 -10.70 12.75 5.53
N ASP A 90 -10.75 12.01 6.64
CA ASP A 90 -9.79 12.14 7.74
C ASP A 90 -8.50 11.34 7.49
N VAL A 91 -8.58 10.26 6.71
CA VAL A 91 -7.47 9.33 6.45
C VAL A 91 -7.33 9.03 4.97
N ILE A 92 -6.10 9.13 4.46
CA ILE A 92 -5.74 8.77 3.09
C ILE A 92 -5.19 7.35 3.10
N VAL A 93 -5.79 6.46 2.31
CA VAL A 93 -5.39 5.06 2.10
C VAL A 93 -4.71 4.96 0.75
N ASN A 94 -3.39 4.80 0.72
CA ASN A 94 -2.63 4.59 -0.51
C ASN A 94 -2.77 3.12 -0.93
N ILE A 95 -3.48 2.86 -2.02
CA ILE A 95 -3.77 1.52 -2.55
C ILE A 95 -2.84 1.23 -3.73
N GLN A 96 -2.11 0.12 -3.69
CA GLN A 96 -1.27 -0.26 -4.82
C GLN A 96 -2.12 -0.66 -6.03
N GLY A 97 -1.96 0.04 -7.15
CA GLY A 97 -2.73 -0.17 -8.38
C GLY A 97 -2.48 -1.50 -9.10
N ASP A 98 -1.60 -2.34 -8.55
CA ASP A 98 -1.23 -3.65 -9.08
C ASP A 98 -1.52 -4.82 -8.14
N GLU A 99 -2.34 -4.60 -7.11
CA GLU A 99 -2.76 -5.63 -6.15
C GLU A 99 -4.27 -5.91 -6.23
N PRO A 100 -4.72 -6.63 -7.28
CA PRO A 100 -6.15 -6.89 -7.51
C PRO A 100 -6.77 -7.88 -6.50
N PHE A 101 -5.97 -8.46 -5.61
CA PHE A 101 -6.38 -9.45 -4.60
C PHE A 101 -6.34 -8.91 -3.17
N ILE A 102 -6.38 -7.59 -2.99
CA ILE A 102 -6.51 -7.00 -1.66
C ILE A 102 -7.82 -7.49 -1.00
N HIS A 103 -7.72 -7.99 0.22
CA HIS A 103 -8.88 -8.49 0.95
C HIS A 103 -9.54 -7.37 1.77
N ARG A 104 -10.87 -7.41 1.84
CA ARG A 104 -11.66 -6.51 2.68
C ARG A 104 -11.17 -6.44 4.12
N SER A 105 -10.84 -7.60 4.71
CA SER A 105 -10.34 -7.69 6.08
C SER A 105 -9.02 -6.94 6.32
N GLN A 106 -8.18 -6.80 5.28
CA GLN A 106 -6.95 -6.02 5.36
C GLN A 106 -7.25 -4.51 5.48
N LEU A 107 -8.20 -4.02 4.71
CA LEU A 107 -8.64 -2.62 4.79
C LEU A 107 -9.35 -2.32 6.11
N GLU A 108 -10.17 -3.25 6.59
CA GLU A 108 -10.84 -3.12 7.90
C GLU A 108 -9.83 -3.13 9.06
N ALA A 109 -8.79 -3.96 8.98
CA ALA A 109 -7.71 -3.95 9.98
C ALA A 109 -6.95 -2.62 10.00
N ILE A 110 -6.75 -2.01 8.83
CA ILE A 110 -6.15 -0.66 8.73
C ILE A 110 -7.07 0.39 9.34
N LYS A 111 -8.36 0.37 9.01
CA LYS A 111 -9.34 1.31 9.58
C LYS A 111 -9.34 1.23 11.10
N ALA A 112 -9.30 0.03 11.67
CA ALA A 112 -9.25 -0.20 13.12
C ALA A 112 -8.00 0.39 13.80
N CYS A 113 -6.88 0.53 13.10
CA CYS A 113 -5.70 1.20 13.67
C CYS A 113 -5.96 2.68 14.01
N PHE A 114 -6.89 3.33 13.33
CA PHE A 114 -7.23 4.73 13.52
C PHE A 114 -8.33 4.97 14.56
N ASP A 115 -8.84 3.92 15.21
CA ASP A 115 -9.68 4.04 16.39
C ASP A 115 -8.87 4.61 17.58
N ASP A 116 -7.55 4.48 17.56
CA ASP A 116 -6.62 5.19 18.44
C ASP A 116 -6.30 6.56 17.85
N ASP A 117 -6.66 7.63 18.54
CA ASP A 117 -6.42 9.01 18.12
C ASP A 117 -4.93 9.36 18.00
N ALA A 118 -4.05 8.63 18.66
CA ALA A 118 -2.61 8.80 18.55
C ALA A 118 -2.02 8.21 17.25
N THR A 119 -2.78 7.39 16.53
CA THR A 119 -2.31 6.79 15.28
C THR A 119 -2.26 7.83 14.15
N GLN A 120 -1.07 8.13 13.66
CA GLN A 120 -0.84 9.01 12.53
C GLN A 120 -0.63 8.25 11.23
N ILE A 121 0.09 7.12 11.31
CA ILE A 121 0.43 6.27 10.16
C ILE A 121 0.16 4.82 10.53
N ALA A 122 -0.46 4.08 9.62
CA ALA A 122 -0.64 2.64 9.73
C ALA A 122 -0.14 1.91 8.48
N THR A 123 0.35 0.70 8.64
CA THR A 123 0.72 -0.18 7.53
C THR A 123 0.45 -1.64 7.90
N LEU A 124 0.19 -2.45 6.88
CA LEU A 124 0.07 -3.89 7.08
C LEU A 124 1.45 -4.54 7.15
N VAL A 125 1.56 -5.58 7.96
CA VAL A 125 2.75 -6.43 8.03
C VAL A 125 2.37 -7.89 7.80
N LYS A 126 3.28 -8.64 7.18
CA LYS A 126 3.17 -10.08 7.00
C LYS A 126 4.35 -10.77 7.71
N PRO A 127 4.11 -11.79 8.54
CA PRO A 127 5.21 -12.57 9.09
C PRO A 127 5.94 -13.34 7.98
N PHE A 128 7.27 -13.47 8.10
CA PHE A 128 8.00 -14.52 7.42
C PHE A 128 7.66 -15.86 8.10
N VAL A 129 7.40 -16.87 7.29
CA VAL A 129 7.12 -18.23 7.79
C VAL A 129 8.31 -19.16 7.53
N PRO A 130 8.49 -20.24 8.28
CA PRO A 130 9.60 -21.15 8.08
C PRO A 130 9.75 -21.66 6.64
N GLY A 131 8.64 -21.84 5.93
CA GLY A 131 8.62 -22.25 4.52
C GLY A 131 9.15 -21.21 3.54
N ASP A 132 9.27 -19.94 3.92
CA ASP A 132 9.89 -18.89 3.07
C ASP A 132 11.41 -19.10 2.93
N GLY A 133 12.03 -19.76 3.91
CA GLY A 133 13.47 -19.98 3.97
C GLY A 133 14.28 -18.75 4.39
N PHE A 134 15.54 -18.98 4.79
CA PHE A 134 16.43 -17.90 5.21
C PHE A 134 16.77 -16.92 4.08
N GLU A 135 16.84 -17.39 2.83
CA GLU A 135 17.12 -16.56 1.66
C GLU A 135 16.06 -15.46 1.45
N ALA A 136 14.78 -15.78 1.69
CA ALA A 136 13.72 -14.76 1.65
C ALA A 136 13.89 -13.69 2.73
N LEU A 137 14.32 -14.10 3.93
CA LEU A 137 14.63 -13.19 5.03
C LEU A 137 15.88 -12.33 4.72
N GLU A 138 16.91 -12.88 4.07
CA GLU A 138 18.15 -12.19 3.73
C GLU A 138 17.97 -11.21 2.55
N ASN A 139 16.93 -11.38 1.74
CA ASN A 139 16.68 -10.55 0.57
C ASN A 139 16.50 -9.07 0.95
N VAL A 140 17.42 -8.23 0.48
CA VAL A 140 17.43 -6.76 0.73
C VAL A 140 16.24 -6.03 0.09
N ASN A 141 15.59 -6.64 -0.92
CA ASN A 141 14.38 -6.09 -1.54
C ASN A 141 13.10 -6.39 -0.74
N SER A 142 13.22 -7.21 0.31
CA SER A 142 12.17 -7.49 1.28
C SER A 142 12.52 -6.81 2.60
N PRO A 143 12.07 -5.56 2.84
CA PRO A 143 12.33 -4.86 4.10
C PRO A 143 11.81 -5.65 5.30
N LYS A 144 12.43 -5.46 6.45
CA LYS A 144 12.00 -6.01 7.75
C LYS A 144 11.50 -4.87 8.61
N VAL A 145 10.57 -5.14 9.48
CA VAL A 145 10.10 -4.19 10.47
C VAL A 145 10.15 -4.82 11.87
N VAL A 146 10.72 -4.08 12.80
CA VAL A 146 10.68 -4.43 14.23
C VAL A 146 9.49 -3.71 14.85
N VAL A 147 8.69 -4.47 15.57
CA VAL A 147 7.51 -3.95 16.26
C VAL A 147 7.61 -4.21 17.77
N ASN A 148 6.97 -3.36 18.56
CA ASN A 148 6.79 -3.61 20.00
C ASN A 148 5.59 -4.56 20.24
N ARG A 149 5.27 -4.80 21.52
CA ARG A 149 4.16 -5.69 21.90
C ARG A 149 2.78 -5.17 21.50
N GLN A 150 2.64 -3.87 21.27
CA GLN A 150 1.43 -3.19 20.80
C GLN A 150 1.37 -3.12 19.27
N MET A 151 2.27 -3.83 18.56
CA MET A 151 2.40 -3.80 17.10
C MET A 151 2.75 -2.43 16.53
N GLN A 152 3.31 -1.53 17.35
CA GLN A 152 3.84 -0.25 16.84
C GLN A 152 5.22 -0.48 16.23
N ALA A 153 5.45 0.07 15.04
CA ALA A 153 6.73 -0.04 14.34
C ALA A 153 7.81 0.78 15.06
N LEU A 154 8.91 0.13 15.39
CA LEU A 154 10.08 0.75 16.03
C LEU A 154 11.15 1.10 14.99
N TYR A 155 11.35 0.23 13.99
CA TYR A 155 12.38 0.41 12.98
C TYR A 155 12.12 -0.41 11.72
N PHE A 156 12.43 0.17 10.57
CA PHE A 156 12.42 -0.50 9.26
C PHE A 156 13.85 -0.69 8.78
N SER A 157 14.20 -1.88 8.31
CA SER A 157 15.55 -2.22 7.87
C SER A 157 15.53 -3.09 6.62
N ARG A 158 16.48 -2.88 5.71
CA ARG A 158 16.75 -3.82 4.62
C ARG A 158 17.64 -4.98 5.07
N SER A 159 18.47 -4.77 6.10
CA SER A 159 19.21 -5.83 6.77
C SER A 159 18.30 -6.63 7.71
N ILE A 160 18.72 -7.87 8.02
CA ILE A 160 17.97 -8.68 8.99
C ILE A 160 18.11 -8.08 10.38
N ILE A 161 16.99 -7.84 11.03
CA ILE A 161 16.90 -7.33 12.41
C ILE A 161 15.68 -7.95 13.10
N PRO A 162 15.83 -8.48 14.37
CA PRO A 162 17.06 -8.63 15.14
C PRO A 162 17.97 -9.76 14.61
N TYR A 163 19.26 -9.67 14.91
CA TYR A 163 20.22 -10.74 14.61
C TYR A 163 20.14 -11.84 15.71
N GLN A 164 20.08 -13.10 15.30
CA GLN A 164 20.09 -14.23 16.24
C GLN A 164 21.49 -14.81 16.39
N ARG A 165 22.20 -14.40 17.44
CA ARG A 165 23.52 -14.94 17.76
C ARG A 165 23.45 -16.40 18.22
N ASN A 166 24.43 -17.21 17.81
CA ASN A 166 24.59 -18.61 18.22
C ASN A 166 23.42 -19.53 17.83
N ARG A 167 22.69 -19.21 16.75
CA ARG A 167 21.64 -20.06 16.19
C ARG A 167 21.90 -20.30 14.71
N ASP A 168 21.68 -21.54 14.25
CA ASP A 168 21.75 -21.83 12.81
C ASP A 168 20.74 -20.97 12.05
N LYS A 169 21.17 -20.44 10.90
CA LYS A 169 20.35 -19.59 10.05
C LYS A 169 19.03 -20.28 9.61
N LYS A 170 19.04 -21.59 9.43
CA LYS A 170 17.85 -22.37 9.09
C LYS A 170 16.78 -22.38 10.19
N GLU A 171 17.16 -22.12 11.42
CA GLU A 171 16.26 -22.11 12.58
C GLU A 171 15.73 -20.70 12.93
N TRP A 172 16.22 -19.65 12.24
CA TRP A 172 15.87 -18.28 12.61
C TRP A 172 14.37 -18.02 12.51
N LEU A 173 13.71 -18.46 11.42
CA LEU A 173 12.28 -18.27 11.22
C LEU A 173 11.41 -19.15 12.14
N ALA A 174 11.95 -20.24 12.70
CA ALA A 174 11.27 -21.06 13.69
C ALA A 174 11.38 -20.47 15.11
N GLY A 175 12.48 -19.75 15.37
CA GLY A 175 12.79 -19.24 16.70
C GLY A 175 12.38 -17.80 16.98
N HIS A 176 12.03 -17.02 15.93
CA HIS A 176 11.62 -15.63 16.04
C HIS A 176 10.72 -15.22 14.88
N THR A 177 9.69 -14.45 15.18
CA THR A 177 8.81 -13.90 14.15
C THR A 177 9.40 -12.62 13.57
N TYR A 178 9.82 -12.67 12.31
CA TYR A 178 10.21 -11.51 11.53
C TYR A 178 9.01 -11.02 10.72
N TYR A 179 8.85 -9.71 10.60
CA TYR A 179 7.78 -9.10 9.82
C TYR A 179 8.35 -8.37 8.60
N LYS A 180 7.64 -8.47 7.48
CA LYS A 180 7.83 -7.63 6.30
C LYS A 180 6.63 -6.70 6.14
N PRO A 181 6.84 -5.39 5.92
CA PRO A 181 5.75 -4.49 5.60
C PRO A 181 5.15 -4.89 4.24
N VAL A 182 3.85 -4.81 4.15
CA VAL A 182 3.10 -4.90 2.89
C VAL A 182 2.92 -3.48 2.39
N SER A 183 3.02 -3.26 1.08
CA SER A 183 3.16 -1.95 0.43
C SER A 183 1.96 -0.99 0.56
N TYR A 184 1.27 -1.00 1.70
CA TYR A 184 0.18 -0.08 2.01
C TYR A 184 0.62 0.87 3.11
N THR A 185 0.56 2.17 2.84
CA THR A 185 0.81 3.22 3.84
C THR A 185 -0.43 4.10 3.92
N HIS A 186 -0.92 4.34 5.12
CA HIS A 186 -2.14 5.11 5.39
C HIS A 186 -1.79 6.21 6.34
N LEU A 187 -2.25 7.44 6.04
CA LEU A 187 -1.87 8.66 6.73
C LEU A 187 -3.12 9.44 7.13
N ARG A 188 -3.13 10.04 8.32
CA ARG A 188 -4.11 11.08 8.62
C ARG A 188 -3.96 12.24 7.63
N ALA A 189 -5.07 12.75 7.13
CA ALA A 189 -5.09 13.72 6.04
C ALA A 189 -4.43 15.07 6.38
N HIS A 190 -4.38 15.43 7.67
CA HIS A 190 -3.72 16.64 8.15
C HIS A 190 -2.22 16.46 8.45
N GLU A 191 -1.76 15.20 8.53
CA GLU A 191 -0.33 14.87 8.57
C GLU A 191 0.19 14.89 7.14
N THR A 192 0.62 16.06 6.68
CA THR A 192 1.12 16.20 5.31
C THR A 192 2.37 15.39 5.10
N LEU A 193 2.48 14.75 3.93
CA LEU A 193 3.68 14.08 3.42
C LEU A 193 4.96 14.96 3.42
N ALA A 194 4.84 16.23 3.76
CA ALA A 194 5.95 17.17 3.94
C ALA A 194 6.78 16.87 5.20
N ASN A 195 6.31 16.00 6.09
CA ASN A 195 6.98 15.62 7.35
C ASN A 195 7.55 14.18 7.31
N LEU A 196 7.55 13.52 6.14
CA LEU A 196 8.21 12.25 5.85
C LEU A 196 9.40 12.50 4.92
#